data_5933db19ddb0c346c949b1cc8649639a
#
_entry.id   5933db19ddb0c346c949b1cc8649639a
#
_cell.length_a   1.000
_cell.length_b   1.000
_cell.length_c   1.000
_cell.angle_alpha   90.00
_cell.angle_beta   90.00
_cell.angle_gamma   90.00
#
_symmetry.space_group_name_H-M   'P 1'
#
loop_
_entity.id
_entity.type
_entity.pdbx_description
1 polymer ?
#
loop_
_entity_poly.entity_id
_entity_poly.type
_entity_poly.pdbx_seq_one_letter_code
_entity_poly.pdbx_strand_id
1 'polypeptide(L)'
;MSISRLKRREEFLRVAAGRRKWAAPGLVLQVMRRADGAAPATPGDGPRVGFTVSRKVGGAVERNRVRRRLRSAVERVFEDHAQPGIDYVVIGRRQALGRNFPDLVADLEKAMRRLGAFGQSGSPAQAPEPAKDAAP
;
A
#
# COMPACT_ATOMS: atom_id res chain seq x y z
N MET A 1 -12.89 10.59 -1.50
CA MET A 1 -12.41 9.89 -0.33
C MET A 1 -11.04 10.39 0.04
N SER A 2 -10.86 10.72 1.30
CA SER A 2 -9.57 11.22 1.75
C SER A 2 -8.64 10.10 2.13
N ILE A 3 -7.39 10.25 1.76
CA ILE A 3 -6.37 9.29 2.12
C ILE A 3 -5.47 9.94 3.14
N SER A 4 -5.44 9.37 4.34
CA SER A 4 -4.60 9.91 5.40
C SER A 4 -3.23 9.26 5.37
N ARG A 5 -2.28 9.89 6.04
CA ARG A 5 -0.92 9.38 6.08
C ARG A 5 -0.64 8.75 7.42
N LEU A 6 0.03 7.62 7.40
CA LEU A 6 0.57 7.06 8.63
C LEU A 6 1.75 7.91 9.05
N LYS A 7 1.83 8.23 10.33
CA LYS A 7 2.86 9.13 10.81
C LYS A 7 3.69 8.55 11.93
N ARG A 8 3.12 7.67 12.73
CA ARG A 8 3.81 7.17 13.91
C ARG A 8 4.47 5.85 13.64
N ARG A 9 5.63 5.68 14.24
CA ARG A 9 6.38 4.45 14.07
C ARG A 9 5.56 3.23 14.48
N GLU A 10 4.79 3.34 15.55
CA GLU A 10 4.03 2.20 16.00
C GLU A 10 2.95 1.79 15.01
N GLU A 11 2.46 2.73 14.21
CA GLU A 11 1.50 2.38 13.17
C GLU A 11 2.14 1.50 12.11
N PHE A 12 3.38 1.85 11.72
CA PHE A 12 4.11 1.04 10.75
C PHE A 12 4.43 -0.33 11.31
N LEU A 13 4.82 -0.38 12.59
CA LEU A 13 5.16 -1.65 13.21
C LEU A 13 3.95 -2.56 13.34
N ARG A 14 2.78 -1.99 13.59
CA ARG A 14 1.58 -2.79 13.68
C ARG A 14 1.25 -3.44 12.34
N VAL A 15 1.37 -2.68 11.25
CA VAL A 15 1.11 -3.23 9.93
C VAL A 15 2.10 -4.34 9.61
N ALA A 16 3.37 -4.12 9.94
CA ALA A 16 4.39 -5.13 9.68
C ALA A 16 4.15 -6.38 10.51
N ALA A 17 3.69 -6.21 11.74
CA ALA A 17 3.45 -7.36 12.60
C ALA A 17 2.33 -8.25 12.10
N GLY A 18 1.42 -7.70 11.30
CA GLY A 18 0.34 -8.48 10.74
C GLY A 18 0.77 -9.45 9.68
N ARG A 19 1.96 -9.28 9.15
CA ARG A 19 2.58 -10.20 8.20
C ARG A 19 1.84 -10.38 6.89
N ARG A 20 0.96 -9.49 6.56
CA ARG A 20 0.30 -9.54 5.26
C ARG A 20 1.04 -8.63 4.32
N LYS A 21 1.81 -9.23 3.43
CA LYS A 21 2.63 -8.46 2.51
C LYS A 21 2.78 -9.17 1.18
N TRP A 22 3.05 -8.40 0.17
CA TRP A 22 3.30 -8.92 -1.18
C TRP A 22 4.46 -8.14 -1.79
N ALA A 23 5.46 -8.85 -2.28
CA ALA A 23 6.61 -8.23 -2.91
C ALA A 23 6.41 -8.19 -4.42
N ALA A 24 6.52 -7.00 -4.98
CA ALA A 24 6.48 -6.80 -6.42
C ALA A 24 7.85 -6.28 -6.85
N PRO A 25 8.12 -6.19 -8.14
CA PRO A 25 9.45 -5.72 -8.57
C PRO A 25 9.83 -4.34 -8.05
N GLY A 26 8.90 -3.41 -8.02
CA GLY A 26 9.23 -2.04 -7.61
C GLY A 26 8.91 -1.71 -6.18
N LEU A 27 8.15 -2.54 -5.50
CA LEU A 27 7.74 -2.20 -4.14
C LEU A 27 7.28 -3.44 -3.39
N VAL A 28 7.19 -3.30 -2.08
CA VAL A 28 6.54 -4.30 -1.25
C VAL A 28 5.37 -3.60 -0.59
N LEU A 29 4.21 -4.22 -0.63
CA LEU A 29 3.04 -3.67 0.02
C LEU A 29 2.70 -4.48 1.25
N GLN A 30 2.42 -3.80 2.35
CA GLN A 30 1.92 -4.42 3.57
C GLN A 30 0.58 -3.81 3.87
N VAL A 31 -0.35 -4.61 4.36
CA VAL A 31 -1.69 -4.12 4.69
C VAL A 31 -2.12 -4.67 6.03
N MET A 32 -3.00 -3.92 6.68
CA MET A 32 -3.65 -4.38 7.90
C MET A 32 -4.99 -3.71 8.03
N ARG A 33 -6.03 -4.48 8.33
CA ARG A 33 -7.32 -3.88 8.61
C ARG A 33 -7.30 -3.35 10.03
N ARG A 34 -7.76 -2.13 10.20
CA ARG A 34 -7.78 -1.55 11.54
C ARG A 34 -8.70 -2.32 12.47
N ALA A 35 -9.76 -2.86 11.93
CA ALA A 35 -10.68 -3.64 12.75
C ALA A 35 -10.04 -4.91 13.29
N ASP A 36 -9.03 -5.43 12.59
CA ASP A 36 -8.35 -6.64 13.03
C ASP A 36 -7.29 -6.34 14.08
N GLY A 37 -6.89 -5.10 14.19
CA GLY A 37 -5.87 -4.74 15.14
C GLY A 37 -6.48 -4.23 16.41
N ALA A 38 -5.64 -3.88 17.35
CA ALA A 38 -6.12 -3.37 18.61
C ALA A 38 -6.62 -1.95 18.51
N ALA A 39 -6.20 -1.22 17.52
CA ALA A 39 -6.55 0.18 17.43
C ALA A 39 -7.97 0.32 16.92
N PRO A 40 -8.78 1.07 17.61
CA PRO A 40 -10.14 1.26 17.15
C PRO A 40 -10.12 2.12 15.90
N ALA A 41 -10.90 1.74 14.95
CA ALA A 41 -11.03 2.54 13.76
C ALA A 41 -12.06 3.62 14.06
N THR A 42 -11.77 4.81 13.61
CA THR A 42 -12.74 5.87 13.72
C THR A 42 -13.73 5.67 12.60
N PRO A 43 -15.00 5.68 12.90
CA PRO A 43 -15.99 5.47 11.87
C PRO A 43 -15.82 6.49 10.75
N GLY A 44 -15.88 6.01 9.55
CA GLY A 44 -15.76 6.89 8.41
C GLY A 44 -14.34 7.20 8.00
N ASP A 45 -13.37 6.67 8.71
CA ASP A 45 -12.01 6.89 8.31
C ASP A 45 -11.73 6.24 7.00
N GLY A 46 -11.07 6.95 6.13
CA GLY A 46 -10.64 6.39 4.88
C GLY A 46 -9.38 5.55 5.06
N PRO A 47 -8.81 5.11 3.98
CA PRO A 47 -7.56 4.37 4.05
C PRO A 47 -6.43 5.26 4.51
N ARG A 48 -5.42 4.63 5.10
CA ARG A 48 -4.21 5.34 5.49
C ARG A 48 -3.03 4.69 4.81
N VAL A 49 -2.04 5.49 4.44
CA VAL A 49 -0.88 4.97 3.74
C VAL A 49 0.39 5.54 4.34
N GLY A 50 1.39 4.70 4.46
CA GLY A 50 2.72 5.13 4.86
C GLY A 50 3.73 4.67 3.86
N PHE A 51 4.83 5.39 3.76
CA PHE A 51 5.90 5.07 2.83
C PHE A 51 7.19 4.82 3.58
N THR A 52 7.89 3.79 3.19
CA THR A 52 9.18 3.46 3.76
C THR A 52 10.19 3.25 2.64
N VAL A 53 11.30 3.96 2.71
CA VAL A 53 12.38 3.76 1.74
C VAL A 53 13.66 3.70 2.53
N SER A 54 14.27 2.52 2.59
CA SER A 54 15.44 2.32 3.43
C SER A 54 16.71 2.77 2.72
N ARG A 55 17.78 2.81 3.49
CA ARG A 55 19.07 3.20 2.95
C ARG A 55 19.60 2.22 1.93
N LYS A 56 19.06 1.02 1.89
CA LYS A 56 19.48 0.04 0.90
C LYS A 56 19.12 0.47 -0.52
N VAL A 57 18.17 1.35 -0.65
CA VAL A 57 17.76 1.84 -1.96
C VAL A 57 18.83 2.75 -2.53
N GLY A 58 19.49 3.53 -1.70
CA GLY A 58 20.51 4.45 -2.16
C GLY A 58 20.63 5.63 -1.23
N GLY A 59 21.22 6.69 -1.70
CA GLY A 59 21.39 7.89 -0.91
C GLY A 59 20.10 8.69 -0.83
N ALA A 60 20.23 9.89 -0.26
CA ALA A 60 19.05 10.71 -0.02
C ALA A 60 18.34 11.08 -1.31
N VAL A 61 19.09 11.34 -2.35
CA VAL A 61 18.49 11.75 -3.63
C VAL A 61 17.68 10.59 -4.21
N GLU A 62 18.28 9.39 -4.20
CA GLU A 62 17.59 8.22 -4.73
C GLU A 62 16.37 7.88 -3.90
N ARG A 63 16.50 7.95 -2.57
CA ARG A 63 15.39 7.64 -1.70
C ARG A 63 14.23 8.62 -1.90
N ASN A 64 14.53 9.89 -2.05
CA ASN A 64 13.50 10.88 -2.30
C ASN A 64 12.82 10.64 -3.64
N ARG A 65 13.60 10.24 -4.64
CA ARG A 65 13.03 9.95 -5.95
C ARG A 65 12.09 8.76 -5.90
N VAL A 66 12.49 7.69 -5.21
CA VAL A 66 11.63 6.53 -5.05
C VAL A 66 10.36 6.94 -4.30
N ARG A 67 10.51 7.71 -3.24
CA ARG A 67 9.35 8.13 -2.45
C ARG A 67 8.36 8.91 -3.30
N ARG A 68 8.85 9.82 -4.14
CA ARG A 68 7.97 10.60 -5.01
C ARG A 68 7.26 9.70 -6.02
N ARG A 69 7.98 8.75 -6.58
CA ARG A 69 7.38 7.85 -7.56
C ARG A 69 6.31 6.98 -6.92
N LEU A 70 6.58 6.47 -5.72
CA LEU A 70 5.60 5.67 -5.01
C LEU A 70 4.38 6.50 -4.63
N ARG A 71 4.59 7.72 -4.22
CA ARG A 71 3.48 8.60 -3.87
C ARG A 71 2.60 8.85 -5.09
N SER A 72 3.21 9.08 -6.24
CA SER A 72 2.45 9.29 -7.45
C SER A 72 1.65 8.05 -7.84
N ALA A 73 2.24 6.87 -7.68
CA ALA A 73 1.53 5.63 -7.98
C ALA A 73 0.35 5.45 -7.03
N VAL A 74 0.55 5.74 -5.76
CA VAL A 74 -0.52 5.63 -4.77
C VAL A 74 -1.65 6.59 -5.10
N GLU A 75 -1.33 7.82 -5.44
CA GLU A 75 -2.37 8.78 -5.79
C GLU A 75 -3.19 8.30 -6.96
N ARG A 76 -2.54 7.66 -7.91
CA ARG A 76 -3.24 7.19 -9.09
C ARG A 76 -4.19 6.03 -8.80
N VAL A 77 -3.78 5.13 -7.90
CA VAL A 77 -4.54 3.92 -7.66
C VAL A 77 -5.49 4.05 -6.48
N PHE A 78 -5.06 4.70 -5.42
CA PHE A 78 -5.82 4.69 -4.18
C PHE A 78 -7.12 5.46 -4.27
N GLU A 79 -7.17 6.45 -5.11
CA GLU A 79 -8.37 7.25 -5.21
C GLU A 79 -9.59 6.39 -5.51
N ASP A 80 -9.42 5.40 -6.37
CA ASP A 80 -10.51 4.55 -6.78
C ASP A 80 -10.56 3.20 -6.10
N HIS A 81 -9.44 2.74 -5.56
CA HIS A 81 -9.33 1.35 -5.16
C HIS A 81 -8.90 1.10 -3.73
N ALA A 82 -8.46 2.11 -3.00
CA ALA A 82 -8.10 1.88 -1.62
C ALA A 82 -9.35 1.69 -0.79
N GLN A 83 -9.30 0.75 0.12
CA GLN A 83 -10.48 0.43 0.92
C GLN A 83 -10.41 1.15 2.26
N PRO A 84 -11.53 1.70 2.72
CA PRO A 84 -11.55 2.34 4.03
C PRO A 84 -11.26 1.32 5.11
N GLY A 85 -10.69 1.78 6.19
CA GLY A 85 -10.41 0.90 7.32
C GLY A 85 -9.15 0.08 7.17
N ILE A 86 -8.39 0.27 6.11
CA ILE A 86 -7.16 -0.47 5.89
C ILE A 86 -5.98 0.48 5.97
N ASP A 87 -4.93 0.04 6.65
CA ASP A 87 -3.66 0.73 6.66
C ASP A 87 -2.75 0.05 5.67
N TYR A 88 -2.16 0.83 4.79
CA TYR A 88 -1.26 0.34 3.77
C TYR A 88 0.14 0.88 4.05
N VAL A 89 1.15 0.06 3.92
CA VAL A 89 2.53 0.53 3.97
C VAL A 89 3.19 0.13 2.66
N VAL A 90 3.71 1.12 1.96
CA VAL A 90 4.37 0.92 0.68
C VAL A 90 5.86 1.06 0.90
N ILE A 91 6.59 -0.02 0.68
CA ILE A 91 8.02 -0.06 0.90
C ILE A 91 8.71 0.00 -0.46
N GLY A 92 9.56 0.98 -0.65
CA GLY A 92 10.25 1.14 -1.92
C GLY A 92 11.37 0.15 -2.07
N ARG A 93 11.53 -0.36 -3.27
CA ARG A 93 12.65 -1.22 -3.61
C ARG A 93 13.54 -0.47 -4.57
N ARG A 94 14.81 -0.89 -4.63
CA ARG A 94 15.76 -0.22 -5.49
C ARG A 94 15.31 -0.20 -6.95
N GLN A 95 14.64 -1.26 -7.38
CA GLN A 95 14.14 -1.33 -8.76
C GLN A 95 13.17 -0.21 -9.10
N ALA A 96 12.56 0.42 -8.11
CA ALA A 96 11.64 1.51 -8.38
C ALA A 96 12.31 2.68 -9.07
N LEU A 97 13.63 2.79 -8.95
CA LEU A 97 14.35 3.90 -9.59
C LEU A 97 14.28 3.83 -11.11
N GLY A 98 14.39 2.64 -11.66
CA GLY A 98 14.40 2.48 -13.10
C GLY A 98 13.15 1.87 -13.69
N ARG A 99 12.16 1.64 -12.88
CA ARG A 99 10.95 0.98 -13.38
C ARG A 99 10.06 1.98 -14.07
N ASN A 100 9.46 1.62 -15.20
CA ASN A 100 8.53 2.51 -15.88
C ASN A 100 7.37 2.80 -14.96
N PHE A 101 6.87 4.02 -15.01
CA PHE A 101 5.79 4.41 -14.12
C PHE A 101 4.53 3.54 -14.29
N PRO A 102 4.07 3.23 -15.49
CA PRO A 102 2.93 2.33 -15.63
C PRO A 102 3.16 0.98 -14.99
N ASP A 103 4.39 0.47 -15.06
CA ASP A 103 4.71 -0.80 -14.45
C ASP A 103 4.71 -0.70 -12.93
N LEU A 104 5.14 0.43 -12.39
CA LEU A 104 5.11 0.65 -10.97
C LEU A 104 3.67 0.71 -10.47
N VAL A 105 2.80 1.36 -11.21
CA VAL A 105 1.38 1.40 -10.90
C VAL A 105 0.79 -0.02 -10.92
N ALA A 106 1.16 -0.80 -11.92
CA ALA A 106 0.68 -2.17 -12.03
C ALA A 106 1.18 -3.03 -10.86
N ASP A 107 2.41 -2.78 -10.42
CA ASP A 107 2.94 -3.48 -9.26
C ASP A 107 2.08 -3.23 -8.03
N LEU A 108 1.69 -1.99 -7.84
CA LEU A 108 0.87 -1.63 -6.69
C LEU A 108 -0.51 -2.26 -6.78
N GLU A 109 -1.13 -2.20 -7.95
CA GLU A 109 -2.44 -2.80 -8.13
C GLU A 109 -2.41 -4.30 -7.90
N LYS A 110 -1.39 -4.96 -8.43
CA LYS A 110 -1.29 -6.40 -8.25
C LYS A 110 -1.10 -6.75 -6.78
N ALA A 111 -0.26 -5.99 -6.09
CA ALA A 111 -0.04 -6.25 -4.67
C ALA A 111 -1.33 -6.06 -3.88
N MET A 112 -2.10 -5.04 -4.20
CA MET A 112 -3.36 -4.81 -3.52
C MET A 112 -4.34 -5.96 -3.78
N ARG A 113 -4.40 -6.43 -5.01
CA ARG A 113 -5.28 -7.54 -5.32
C ARG A 113 -4.87 -8.82 -4.61
N ARG A 114 -3.57 -9.09 -4.59
CA ARG A 114 -3.07 -10.29 -3.94
C ARG A 114 -3.34 -10.29 -2.44
N LEU A 115 -3.39 -9.11 -1.85
CA LEU A 115 -3.65 -9.00 -0.42
C LEU A 115 -5.10 -8.78 -0.08
N GLY A 116 -5.97 -8.79 -1.09
CA GLY A 116 -7.39 -8.58 -0.85
C GLY A 116 -7.74 -7.18 -0.43
N ALA A 117 -6.92 -6.22 -0.84
CA ALA A 117 -7.08 -4.84 -0.43
C ALA A 117 -7.36 -3.90 -1.59
N PHE A 118 -7.80 -4.44 -2.72
CA PHE A 118 -8.09 -3.66 -3.91
C PHE A 118 -9.59 -3.51 -4.04
N GLY A 119 -10.10 -2.34 -3.73
CA GLY A 119 -11.53 -2.10 -3.79
C GLY A 119 -11.97 -1.68 -5.16
N GLN A 120 -13.27 -1.81 -5.40
CA GLN A 120 -13.84 -1.34 -6.64
C GLN A 120 -14.26 0.10 -6.47
N SER A 121 -14.11 0.87 -7.52
CA SER A 121 -14.52 2.25 -7.48
C SER A 121 -16.00 2.33 -7.15
N GLY A 122 -16.32 3.11 -6.15
CA GLY A 122 -17.69 3.30 -5.76
C GLY A 122 -18.33 2.16 -5.04
N SER A 123 -17.59 1.10 -4.75
CA SER A 123 -18.12 -0.02 -4.02
C SER A 123 -17.65 -0.04 -2.61
N PRO A 124 -18.43 -0.51 -1.69
CA PRO A 124 -17.93 -0.69 -0.35
C PRO A 124 -16.90 -1.78 -0.34
N ALA A 125 -16.11 -1.79 0.66
CA ALA A 125 -15.11 -2.78 0.79
C ALA A 125 -15.73 -4.13 0.76
N GLN A 126 -15.46 -4.90 -0.27
CA GLN A 126 -16.06 -6.14 -0.45
C GLN A 126 -14.99 -7.10 -0.51
N ALA A 127 -15.07 -8.10 0.17
CA ALA A 127 -14.02 -9.08 0.19
C ALA A 127 -13.95 -9.71 -1.16
N PRO A 128 -12.98 -9.45 -1.91
CA PRO A 128 -12.88 -10.07 -3.21
C PRO A 128 -12.63 -11.53 -3.01
N GLU A 129 -12.86 -12.28 -3.97
CA GLU A 129 -12.62 -13.67 -3.90
C GLU A 129 -11.17 -13.90 -4.06
N PRO A 130 -10.47 -13.94 -3.03
CA PRO A 130 -9.03 -14.02 -3.13
C PRO A 130 -8.57 -15.27 -3.81
N ALA A 131 -9.29 -16.29 -3.67
CA ALA A 131 -8.84 -17.51 -4.23
C ALA A 131 -8.74 -17.46 -5.72
N LYS A 132 -9.66 -16.82 -6.35
CA LYS A 132 -9.64 -16.76 -7.75
C LYS A 132 -8.55 -15.90 -8.26
N ASP A 133 -8.37 -14.81 -7.62
CA ASP A 133 -7.35 -13.93 -8.07
C ASP A 133 -6.01 -14.45 -7.78
N ALA A 134 -5.90 -15.22 -6.77
CA ALA A 134 -4.62 -15.72 -6.41
C ALA A 134 -4.12 -16.76 -7.35
N ALA A 135 -4.94 -17.24 -8.16
CA ALA A 135 -4.49 -18.23 -9.07
C ALA A 135 -3.46 -17.57 -9.93
N PRO A 136 -2.27 -17.88 -9.78
CA PRO A 136 -1.21 -17.16 -10.49
C PRO A 136 -1.10 -17.54 -11.89
#